data_9369d229748d3d24c06f4b6408e4af97
#
_entry.id   9369d229748d3d24c06f4b6408e4af97
#
_cell.length_a   1.000
_cell.length_b   1.000
_cell.length_c   1.000
_cell.angle_alpha   90.00
_cell.angle_beta   90.00
_cell.angle_gamma   90.00
#
_symmetry.space_group_name_H-M   'P 1'
#
loop_
_entity.id
_entity.type
_entity.pdbx_description
1 polymer ?
#
loop_
_entity_poly.entity_id
_entity_poly.type
_entity_poly.pdbx_seq_one_letter_code
_entity_poly.pdbx_strand_id
1 'polypeptide(L)'
;MASPGQSNLFNAFTELVSTTYRNHSKQVADNVSRHNALFRRLSEKGRIRIEDGGLSIVQPLDYANNSTYQRYSGYDVLNVNAVDVLTAAEYPWRQIAVNVAASGLEMRTNAGPQRIINFVKAKITNAQRSLANGMSLDLYSDGTAANQINGLQALVADSGQGTVGGINAATWAFWQNVVQSAAAPIQGGGAIVPSATTIESLMLPTWIRLTRGNDMPDMIVMSDDYFTFYEQSQTSLKRYAPEDDGQGGMIRMKYKTADVFFDSSGGIPSQHAYFLNTDYLELVAHRDANMTMMDELRS
;
A
#
# COMPACT_ATOMS: atom_id res chain seq x y z
N MET A 1 10.82 -5.80 -52.11
CA MET A 1 12.10 -5.57 -51.44
C MET A 1 11.95 -4.37 -50.53
N ALA A 2 11.98 -4.60 -49.22
CA ALA A 2 11.89 -3.52 -48.26
C ALA A 2 13.21 -2.71 -48.30
N SER A 3 13.09 -1.40 -48.27
CA SER A 3 14.22 -0.49 -48.31
C SER A 3 15.12 -0.71 -47.08
N PRO A 4 16.43 -0.90 -47.22
CA PRO A 4 17.33 -1.24 -46.12
C PRO A 4 17.42 -0.20 -44.99
N GLY A 5 16.87 0.99 -45.21
CA GLY A 5 16.93 2.08 -44.22
C GLY A 5 15.83 2.07 -43.15
N GLN A 6 14.68 1.37 -43.38
CA GLN A 6 13.60 1.38 -42.42
C GLN A 6 13.73 0.31 -41.34
N SER A 7 14.28 -0.87 -41.67
CA SER A 7 14.50 -1.94 -40.69
C SER A 7 15.57 -1.57 -39.65
N ASN A 8 16.59 -0.80 -40.05
CA ASN A 8 17.67 -0.42 -39.14
C ASN A 8 17.27 0.63 -38.10
N LEU A 9 16.31 1.54 -38.43
CA LEU A 9 15.79 2.53 -37.47
C LEU A 9 14.90 1.89 -36.42
N PHE A 10 14.09 0.90 -36.82
CA PHE A 10 13.22 0.18 -35.89
C PHE A 10 14.03 -0.72 -34.94
N ASN A 11 15.01 -1.45 -35.46
CA ASN A 11 15.88 -2.28 -34.63
C ASN A 11 16.70 -1.42 -33.63
N ALA A 12 17.23 -0.28 -34.09
CA ALA A 12 17.92 0.67 -33.22
C ALA A 12 17.02 1.26 -32.13
N PHE A 13 15.73 1.50 -32.44
CA PHE A 13 14.75 1.97 -31.44
C PHE A 13 14.46 0.91 -30.38
N THR A 14 14.22 -0.34 -30.80
CA THR A 14 13.97 -1.46 -29.89
C THR A 14 15.18 -1.75 -28.99
N GLU A 15 16.36 -1.76 -29.53
CA GLU A 15 17.61 -1.92 -28.77
C GLU A 15 17.82 -0.76 -27.78
N LEU A 16 17.53 0.46 -28.21
CA LEU A 16 17.63 1.65 -27.36
C LEU A 16 16.60 1.63 -26.22
N VAL A 17 15.36 1.24 -26.49
CA VAL A 17 14.32 1.09 -25.48
C VAL A 17 14.70 0.01 -24.48
N SER A 18 15.14 -1.16 -24.95
CA SER A 18 15.51 -2.28 -24.08
C SER A 18 16.72 -1.96 -23.19
N THR A 19 17.75 -1.32 -23.75
CA THR A 19 18.94 -0.91 -22.98
C THR A 19 18.62 0.20 -22.00
N THR A 20 17.82 1.19 -22.39
CA THR A 20 17.41 2.29 -21.52
C THR A 20 16.54 1.76 -20.37
N TYR A 21 15.63 0.85 -20.66
CA TYR A 21 14.78 0.23 -19.64
C TYR A 21 15.57 -0.60 -18.63
N ARG A 22 16.51 -1.45 -19.06
CA ARG A 22 17.39 -2.22 -18.16
C ARG A 22 18.15 -1.34 -17.19
N ASN A 23 18.61 -0.18 -17.64
CA ASN A 23 19.33 0.76 -16.79
C ASN A 23 18.41 1.52 -15.82
N HIS A 24 17.10 1.63 -16.13
CA HIS A 24 16.14 2.41 -15.34
C HIS A 24 15.17 1.56 -14.52
N SER A 25 15.12 0.23 -14.70
CA SER A 25 14.16 -0.64 -13.96
C SER A 25 14.30 -0.53 -12.45
N LYS A 26 15.53 -0.39 -11.94
CA LYS A 26 15.78 -0.17 -10.50
C LYS A 26 15.30 1.21 -10.02
N GLN A 27 15.26 2.23 -10.89
CA GLN A 27 14.80 3.57 -10.52
C GLN A 27 13.29 3.67 -10.35
N VAL A 28 12.50 2.76 -10.94
CA VAL A 28 11.04 2.74 -10.76
C VAL A 28 10.67 2.41 -9.33
N ALA A 29 11.24 1.34 -8.78
CA ALA A 29 11.02 0.96 -7.39
C ALA A 29 11.48 2.05 -6.41
N ASP A 30 12.62 2.70 -6.70
CA ASP A 30 13.13 3.81 -5.90
C ASP A 30 12.22 5.05 -5.95
N ASN A 31 11.63 5.36 -7.10
CA ASN A 31 10.68 6.46 -7.22
C ASN A 31 9.38 6.22 -6.43
N VAL A 32 8.81 5.01 -6.50
CA VAL A 32 7.61 4.67 -5.70
C VAL A 32 7.92 4.77 -4.21
N SER A 33 9.06 4.24 -3.77
CA SER A 33 9.45 4.27 -2.36
C SER A 33 9.69 5.67 -1.81
N ARG A 34 10.09 6.61 -2.67
CA ARG A 34 10.31 8.01 -2.28
C ARG A 34 9.03 8.82 -2.13
N HIS A 35 7.97 8.44 -2.83
CA HIS A 35 6.72 9.20 -2.89
C HIS A 35 5.60 8.60 -2.06
N ASN A 36 5.71 7.34 -1.62
CA ASN A 36 4.68 6.66 -0.85
C ASN A 36 5.25 6.12 0.47
N ALA A 37 4.74 6.65 1.58
CA ALA A 37 5.20 6.29 2.92
C ALA A 37 4.90 4.82 3.26
N LEU A 38 3.74 4.30 2.85
CA LEU A 38 3.34 2.91 3.09
C LEU A 38 4.23 1.94 2.33
N PHE A 39 4.45 2.17 1.03
CA PHE A 39 5.32 1.31 0.22
C PHE A 39 6.75 1.28 0.77
N ARG A 40 7.26 2.45 1.15
CA ARG A 40 8.60 2.57 1.76
C ARG A 40 8.69 1.73 3.04
N ARG A 41 7.72 1.84 3.94
CA ARG A 41 7.71 1.09 5.20
C ARG A 41 7.66 -0.41 4.97
N LEU A 42 6.81 -0.88 4.04
CA LEU A 42 6.74 -2.30 3.66
C LEU A 42 8.06 -2.80 3.06
N SER A 43 8.71 -1.99 2.22
CA SER A 43 10.01 -2.32 1.65
C SER A 43 11.13 -2.37 2.70
N GLU A 44 11.20 -1.41 3.62
CA GLU A 44 12.18 -1.37 4.71
C GLU A 44 12.04 -2.57 5.65
N LYS A 45 10.81 -3.01 5.92
CA LYS A 45 10.53 -4.21 6.73
C LYS A 45 10.63 -5.53 5.97
N GLY A 46 10.92 -5.52 4.66
CA GLY A 46 10.95 -6.73 3.84
C GLY A 46 9.58 -7.39 3.69
N ARG A 47 8.48 -6.61 3.74
CA ARG A 47 7.11 -7.07 3.59
C ARG A 47 6.62 -7.07 2.14
N ILE A 48 7.55 -7.13 1.20
CA ILE A 48 7.27 -7.37 -0.21
C ILE A 48 7.58 -8.83 -0.49
N ARG A 49 6.54 -9.67 -0.55
CA ARG A 49 6.65 -11.09 -0.80
C ARG A 49 6.56 -11.38 -2.30
N ILE A 50 7.43 -12.26 -2.78
CA ILE A 50 7.43 -12.70 -4.17
C ILE A 50 6.91 -14.13 -4.23
N GLU A 51 5.88 -14.38 -5.03
CA GLU A 51 5.30 -15.70 -5.26
C GLU A 51 5.44 -16.15 -6.72
N ASP A 52 5.53 -17.46 -6.92
CA ASP A 52 5.80 -18.06 -8.23
C ASP A 52 4.54 -18.31 -9.06
N GLY A 53 3.35 -18.11 -8.49
CA GLY A 53 2.08 -18.30 -9.18
C GLY A 53 0.97 -18.80 -8.27
N GLY A 54 -0.10 -19.29 -8.87
CA GLY A 54 -1.33 -19.68 -8.21
C GLY A 54 -2.53 -18.95 -8.79
N LEU A 55 -3.72 -19.51 -8.67
CA LEU A 55 -4.96 -18.86 -9.15
C LEU A 55 -5.29 -17.62 -8.31
N SER A 56 -4.98 -17.68 -7.02
CA SER A 56 -5.19 -16.61 -6.04
C SER A 56 -4.06 -16.62 -5.01
N ILE A 57 -3.91 -15.53 -4.29
CA ILE A 57 -3.02 -15.41 -3.13
C ILE A 57 -3.82 -15.90 -1.93
N VAL A 58 -3.37 -16.98 -1.30
CA VAL A 58 -4.05 -17.59 -0.15
C VAL A 58 -3.28 -17.28 1.13
N GLN A 59 -3.96 -16.67 2.09
CA GLN A 59 -3.41 -16.39 3.41
C GLN A 59 -4.12 -17.24 4.45
N PRO A 60 -3.44 -18.24 5.06
CA PRO A 60 -4.04 -19.04 6.13
C PRO A 60 -4.27 -18.19 7.38
N LEU A 61 -5.39 -18.42 8.04
CA LEU A 61 -5.81 -17.69 9.24
C LEU A 61 -6.21 -18.68 10.33
N ASP A 62 -5.76 -18.40 11.55
CA ASP A 62 -6.27 -19.01 12.77
C ASP A 62 -7.31 -18.06 13.37
N TYR A 63 -8.60 -18.43 13.33
CA TYR A 63 -9.70 -17.51 13.63
C TYR A 63 -10.38 -17.78 14.97
N ALA A 64 -10.19 -18.92 15.58
CA ALA A 64 -10.87 -19.30 16.80
C ALA A 64 -9.97 -20.01 17.80
N ASN A 65 -10.18 -19.72 19.07
CA ASN A 65 -9.54 -20.50 20.12
C ASN A 65 -10.13 -21.91 20.16
N ASN A 66 -9.28 -22.88 20.46
CA ASN A 66 -9.73 -24.25 20.63
C ASN A 66 -10.66 -24.37 21.83
N SER A 67 -11.95 -24.66 21.57
CA SER A 67 -13.00 -24.78 22.60
C SER A 67 -12.86 -26.02 23.48
N THR A 68 -11.91 -26.91 23.19
CA THR A 68 -11.62 -28.07 24.05
C THR A 68 -10.76 -27.71 25.26
N TYR A 69 -10.25 -26.46 25.34
CA TYR A 69 -9.55 -26.01 26.53
C TYR A 69 -10.47 -26.06 27.74
N GLN A 70 -10.14 -26.92 28.71
CA GLN A 70 -10.88 -27.07 29.95
C GLN A 70 -9.95 -27.31 31.14
N ARG A 71 -10.39 -26.92 32.30
CA ARG A 71 -9.79 -27.30 33.59
C ARG A 71 -10.45 -28.59 34.06
N TYR A 72 -9.65 -29.57 34.47
CA TYR A 72 -10.19 -30.85 34.90
C TYR A 72 -9.61 -31.28 36.25
N SER A 73 -10.33 -32.14 36.94
CA SER A 73 -9.93 -32.76 38.21
C SER A 73 -10.08 -34.28 38.08
N GLY A 74 -9.09 -35.01 38.40
CA GLY A 74 -8.94 -36.47 38.49
C GLY A 74 -9.76 -37.34 37.54
N TYR A 75 -11.06 -37.41 37.71
CA TYR A 75 -11.98 -38.30 36.96
C TYR A 75 -12.87 -37.58 35.96
N ASP A 76 -12.63 -36.31 35.69
CA ASP A 76 -13.43 -35.55 34.71
C ASP A 76 -13.24 -36.08 33.29
N VAL A 77 -14.30 -36.13 32.52
CA VAL A 77 -14.26 -36.53 31.12
C VAL A 77 -13.75 -35.35 30.27
N LEU A 78 -12.65 -35.58 29.55
CA LEU A 78 -12.09 -34.57 28.65
C LEU A 78 -12.92 -34.45 27.36
N ASN A 79 -13.10 -33.22 26.88
CA ASN A 79 -13.71 -32.95 25.59
C ASN A 79 -12.70 -33.22 24.49
N VAL A 80 -12.89 -34.27 23.71
CA VAL A 80 -12.02 -34.69 22.58
C VAL A 80 -12.63 -34.41 21.22
N ASN A 81 -13.65 -33.55 21.14
CA ASN A 81 -14.29 -33.20 19.88
C ASN A 81 -13.32 -32.41 18.98
N ALA A 82 -13.38 -32.68 17.69
CA ALA A 82 -12.68 -31.88 16.70
C ALA A 82 -13.28 -30.46 16.64
N VAL A 83 -12.42 -29.46 16.61
CA VAL A 83 -12.83 -28.04 16.52
C VAL A 83 -12.19 -27.45 15.25
N ASP A 84 -13.00 -26.80 14.45
CA ASP A 84 -12.53 -26.05 13.30
C ASP A 84 -12.01 -24.68 13.75
N VAL A 85 -10.72 -24.45 13.59
CA VAL A 85 -10.02 -23.23 14.04
C VAL A 85 -9.29 -22.51 12.91
N LEU A 86 -9.20 -23.15 11.73
CA LEU A 86 -8.42 -22.63 10.61
C LEU A 86 -9.35 -22.22 9.45
N THR A 87 -9.03 -21.11 8.84
CA THR A 87 -9.65 -20.64 7.60
C THR A 87 -8.58 -20.01 6.70
N ALA A 88 -8.96 -19.52 5.54
CA ALA A 88 -8.05 -18.83 4.64
C ALA A 88 -8.72 -17.60 4.02
N ALA A 89 -7.98 -16.53 3.88
CA ALA A 89 -8.36 -15.39 3.07
C ALA A 89 -7.75 -15.52 1.68
N GLU A 90 -8.54 -15.23 0.64
CA GLU A 90 -8.12 -15.35 -0.75
C GLU A 90 -8.17 -14.00 -1.45
N TYR A 91 -7.10 -13.65 -2.15
CA TYR A 91 -6.97 -12.40 -2.89
C TYR A 91 -6.69 -12.68 -4.37
N PRO A 92 -7.45 -12.08 -5.31
CA PRO A 92 -7.20 -12.24 -6.72
C PRO A 92 -5.96 -11.45 -7.16
N TRP A 93 -5.21 -12.00 -8.12
CA TRP A 93 -4.14 -11.26 -8.77
C TRP A 93 -4.68 -10.08 -9.56
N ARG A 94 -3.94 -8.96 -9.52
CA ARG A 94 -4.22 -7.74 -10.28
C ARG A 94 -2.98 -7.34 -11.07
N GLN A 95 -3.18 -6.70 -12.21
CA GLN A 95 -2.09 -6.31 -13.11
C GLN A 95 -2.14 -4.82 -13.40
N ILE A 96 -0.99 -4.18 -13.41
CA ILE A 96 -0.80 -2.79 -13.79
C ILE A 96 0.16 -2.76 -14.97
N ALA A 97 -0.16 -2.01 -16.01
CA ALA A 97 0.73 -1.80 -17.15
C ALA A 97 0.75 -0.32 -17.58
N VAL A 98 1.90 0.14 -18.04
CA VAL A 98 2.06 1.44 -18.69
C VAL A 98 2.70 1.24 -20.04
N ASN A 99 2.07 1.75 -21.10
CA ASN A 99 2.56 1.63 -22.46
C ASN A 99 3.43 2.84 -22.82
N VAL A 100 4.53 2.59 -23.53
CA VAL A 100 5.35 3.60 -24.16
C VAL A 100 5.20 3.45 -25.67
N ALA A 101 4.50 4.38 -26.30
CA ALA A 101 4.29 4.38 -27.75
C ALA A 101 4.98 5.57 -28.40
N ALA A 102 5.53 5.37 -29.60
CA ALA A 102 6.07 6.41 -30.45
C ALA A 102 5.54 6.24 -31.87
N SER A 103 4.98 7.32 -32.45
CA SER A 103 4.53 7.31 -33.83
C SER A 103 5.70 7.43 -34.82
N GLY A 104 5.54 6.87 -36.01
CA GLY A 104 6.55 7.00 -37.06
C GLY A 104 6.85 8.47 -37.44
N LEU A 105 5.88 9.36 -37.30
CA LEU A 105 6.06 10.79 -37.51
C LEU A 105 6.95 11.41 -36.42
N GLU A 106 6.68 11.10 -35.14
CA GLU A 106 7.49 11.57 -34.02
C GLU A 106 8.97 11.13 -34.16
N MET A 107 9.19 9.89 -34.61
CA MET A 107 10.54 9.38 -34.82
C MET A 107 11.25 10.09 -35.97
N ARG A 108 10.53 10.44 -37.07
CA ARG A 108 11.11 11.17 -38.21
C ARG A 108 11.38 12.63 -37.90
N THR A 109 10.50 13.30 -37.17
CA THR A 109 10.71 14.70 -36.74
C THR A 109 11.84 14.86 -35.73
N ASN A 110 12.08 13.83 -34.92
CA ASN A 110 13.21 13.77 -33.99
C ASN A 110 14.42 13.02 -34.57
N ALA A 111 14.58 13.01 -35.89
CA ALA A 111 15.69 12.34 -36.53
C ALA A 111 17.05 12.93 -36.08
N GLY A 112 17.96 12.03 -35.74
CA GLY A 112 19.33 12.33 -35.24
C GLY A 112 19.57 11.56 -33.91
N PRO A 113 20.79 10.98 -33.77
CA PRO A 113 21.08 10.04 -32.67
C PRO A 113 20.80 10.63 -31.30
N GLN A 114 21.22 11.83 -31.01
CA GLN A 114 21.04 12.49 -29.71
C GLN A 114 19.57 12.86 -29.43
N ARG A 115 18.84 13.30 -30.45
CA ARG A 115 17.41 13.68 -30.30
C ARG A 115 16.53 12.48 -30.06
N ILE A 116 16.76 11.36 -30.77
CA ILE A 116 16.03 10.11 -30.58
C ILE A 116 16.28 9.57 -29.17
N ILE A 117 17.53 9.55 -28.69
CA ILE A 117 17.88 9.09 -27.35
C ILE A 117 17.16 9.92 -26.29
N ASN A 118 17.17 11.24 -26.40
CA ASN A 118 16.50 12.12 -25.45
C ASN A 118 14.98 11.94 -25.47
N PHE A 119 14.39 11.75 -26.65
CA PHE A 119 12.95 11.50 -26.81
C PHE A 119 12.50 10.18 -26.14
N VAL A 120 13.22 9.09 -26.41
CA VAL A 120 12.95 7.78 -25.78
C VAL A 120 13.12 7.86 -24.27
N LYS A 121 14.20 8.48 -23.80
CA LYS A 121 14.44 8.67 -22.37
C LYS A 121 13.32 9.48 -21.71
N ALA A 122 12.84 10.54 -22.35
CA ALA A 122 11.73 11.34 -21.82
C ALA A 122 10.44 10.54 -21.72
N LYS A 123 10.09 9.74 -22.73
CA LYS A 123 8.89 8.88 -22.72
C LYS A 123 8.98 7.78 -21.65
N ILE A 124 10.12 7.12 -21.50
CA ILE A 124 10.34 6.12 -20.46
C ILE A 124 10.26 6.76 -19.08
N THR A 125 10.87 7.92 -18.86
CA THR A 125 10.80 8.64 -17.59
C THR A 125 9.35 9.03 -17.24
N ASN A 126 8.58 9.47 -18.25
CA ASN A 126 7.16 9.79 -18.06
C ASN A 126 6.36 8.54 -17.67
N ALA A 127 6.57 7.41 -18.37
CA ALA A 127 5.91 6.14 -18.04
C ALA A 127 6.25 5.66 -16.62
N GLN A 128 7.51 5.79 -16.20
CA GLN A 128 7.95 5.46 -14.86
C GLN A 128 7.25 6.31 -13.79
N ARG A 129 7.15 7.64 -14.02
CA ARG A 129 6.44 8.54 -13.11
C ARG A 129 4.95 8.20 -13.04
N SER A 130 4.33 7.91 -14.20
CA SER A 130 2.92 7.52 -14.25
C SER A 130 2.66 6.21 -13.50
N LEU A 131 3.55 5.22 -13.64
CA LEU A 131 3.46 3.97 -12.89
C LEU A 131 3.61 4.22 -11.38
N ALA A 132 4.59 5.01 -10.97
CA ALA A 132 4.81 5.34 -9.56
C ALA A 132 3.61 6.06 -8.94
N ASN A 133 3.05 7.05 -9.64
CA ASN A 133 1.88 7.78 -9.18
C ASN A 133 0.64 6.87 -9.12
N GLY A 134 0.42 6.03 -10.15
CA GLY A 134 -0.68 5.07 -10.19
C GLY A 134 -0.57 4.06 -9.04
N MET A 135 0.60 3.46 -8.81
CA MET A 135 0.81 2.56 -7.67
C MET A 135 0.58 3.25 -6.33
N SER A 136 1.00 4.51 -6.19
CA SER A 136 0.79 5.26 -4.94
C SER A 136 -0.70 5.49 -4.66
N LEU A 137 -1.50 5.76 -5.69
CA LEU A 137 -2.96 5.87 -5.56
C LEU A 137 -3.60 4.51 -5.27
N ASP A 138 -3.18 3.46 -5.99
CA ASP A 138 -3.75 2.12 -5.83
C ASP A 138 -3.47 1.50 -4.46
N LEU A 139 -2.35 1.83 -3.81
CA LEU A 139 -2.07 1.38 -2.44
C LEU A 139 -3.10 1.89 -1.41
N TYR A 140 -3.78 2.98 -1.69
CA TYR A 140 -4.84 3.52 -0.83
C TYR A 140 -6.25 3.31 -1.40
N SER A 141 -6.39 2.61 -2.52
CA SER A 141 -7.67 2.45 -3.21
C SER A 141 -8.69 1.64 -2.42
N ASP A 142 -9.96 1.83 -2.77
CA ASP A 142 -11.08 1.05 -2.26
C ASP A 142 -11.35 -0.25 -3.04
N GLY A 143 -10.61 -0.49 -4.13
CA GLY A 143 -10.72 -1.69 -4.96
C GLY A 143 -12.01 -1.80 -5.77
N THR A 144 -12.82 -0.71 -5.87
CA THR A 144 -14.12 -0.74 -6.56
C THR A 144 -13.99 -0.60 -8.08
N ALA A 145 -12.92 0.04 -8.56
CA ALA A 145 -12.69 0.14 -9.99
C ALA A 145 -12.29 -1.21 -10.60
N ALA A 146 -12.67 -1.43 -11.86
CA ALA A 146 -12.38 -2.69 -12.54
C ALA A 146 -10.87 -2.99 -12.58
N ASN A 147 -10.49 -4.18 -12.16
CA ASN A 147 -9.10 -4.66 -12.09
C ASN A 147 -8.15 -3.83 -11.20
N GLN A 148 -8.67 -2.96 -10.36
CA GLN A 148 -7.89 -2.18 -9.42
C GLN A 148 -7.26 -3.08 -8.34
N ILE A 149 -6.06 -2.72 -7.88
CA ILE A 149 -5.45 -3.36 -6.71
C ILE A 149 -6.27 -2.99 -5.47
N ASN A 150 -6.53 -3.96 -4.61
CA ASN A 150 -7.16 -3.70 -3.32
C ASN A 150 -6.18 -2.96 -2.41
N GLY A 151 -6.38 -1.68 -2.27
CA GLY A 151 -5.58 -0.83 -1.42
C GLY A 151 -6.06 -0.81 0.03
N LEU A 152 -5.57 0.17 0.76
CA LEU A 152 -5.81 0.26 2.20
C LEU A 152 -7.30 0.47 2.56
N GLN A 153 -8.05 1.26 1.75
CA GLN A 153 -9.49 1.45 1.96
C GLN A 153 -10.28 0.15 1.74
N ALA A 154 -9.84 -0.71 0.81
CA ALA A 154 -10.47 -2.01 0.61
C ALA A 154 -10.19 -2.97 1.77
N LEU A 155 -9.01 -2.88 2.40
CA LEU A 155 -8.62 -3.73 3.52
C LEU A 155 -9.19 -3.24 4.85
N VAL A 156 -9.33 -1.92 5.02
CA VAL A 156 -9.80 -1.28 6.25
C VAL A 156 -11.06 -0.49 5.92
N ALA A 157 -12.21 -1.15 6.03
CA ALA A 157 -13.50 -0.54 5.70
C ALA A 157 -13.91 0.51 6.74
N ASP A 158 -14.45 1.64 6.29
CA ASP A 158 -14.92 2.73 7.15
C ASP A 158 -16.07 2.29 8.09
N SER A 159 -16.87 1.33 7.65
CA SER A 159 -17.93 0.72 8.47
C SER A 159 -17.42 -0.30 9.48
N GLY A 160 -16.19 -0.74 9.38
CA GLY A 160 -15.64 -1.87 10.14
C GLY A 160 -16.13 -3.25 9.67
N GLN A 161 -16.99 -3.32 8.66
CA GLN A 161 -17.73 -4.52 8.26
C GLN A 161 -17.57 -4.85 6.75
N GLY A 162 -16.43 -4.56 6.17
CA GLY A 162 -16.14 -4.89 4.77
C GLY A 162 -15.96 -6.38 4.51
N THR A 163 -16.00 -6.76 3.23
CA THR A 163 -15.58 -8.11 2.79
C THR A 163 -14.14 -8.05 2.30
N VAL A 164 -13.24 -8.73 2.99
CA VAL A 164 -11.80 -8.74 2.71
C VAL A 164 -11.34 -10.17 2.56
N GLY A 165 -10.63 -10.48 1.48
CA GLY A 165 -10.15 -11.84 1.23
C GLY A 165 -11.26 -12.90 1.16
N GLY A 166 -12.45 -12.54 0.67
CA GLY A 166 -13.61 -13.43 0.63
C GLY A 166 -14.36 -13.60 1.98
N ILE A 167 -13.83 -13.05 3.07
CA ILE A 167 -14.44 -13.15 4.41
C ILE A 167 -15.26 -11.89 4.70
N ASN A 168 -16.54 -12.05 4.98
CA ASN A 168 -17.45 -10.95 5.33
C ASN A 168 -17.36 -10.63 6.82
N ALA A 169 -16.80 -9.46 7.15
CA ALA A 169 -16.64 -9.00 8.53
C ALA A 169 -17.97 -8.69 9.25
N ALA A 170 -19.09 -8.48 8.54
CA ALA A 170 -20.39 -8.34 9.14
C ALA A 170 -20.89 -9.67 9.77
N THR A 171 -20.50 -10.81 9.18
CA THR A 171 -20.83 -12.15 9.68
C THR A 171 -19.77 -12.63 10.68
N TRP A 172 -18.52 -12.33 10.42
CA TRP A 172 -17.38 -12.83 11.18
C TRP A 172 -16.70 -11.72 11.98
N ALA A 173 -17.05 -11.58 13.24
CA ALA A 173 -16.59 -10.50 14.11
C ALA A 173 -15.05 -10.48 14.32
N PHE A 174 -14.36 -11.62 14.20
CA PHE A 174 -12.90 -11.68 14.33
C PHE A 174 -12.18 -10.92 13.20
N TRP A 175 -12.85 -10.70 12.05
CA TRP A 175 -12.32 -10.03 10.87
C TRP A 175 -12.66 -8.54 10.79
N GLN A 176 -13.37 -8.00 11.80
CA GLN A 176 -13.73 -6.59 11.88
C GLN A 176 -12.50 -5.74 12.20
N ASN A 177 -12.32 -4.65 11.46
CA ASN A 177 -11.38 -3.61 11.84
C ASN A 177 -12.01 -2.66 12.88
N VAL A 178 -11.13 -2.02 13.68
CA VAL A 178 -11.57 -1.02 14.65
C VAL A 178 -11.81 0.30 13.93
N VAL A 179 -13.00 0.88 14.12
CA VAL A 179 -13.37 2.17 13.56
C VAL A 179 -13.56 3.19 14.67
N GLN A 180 -12.90 4.32 14.56
CA GLN A 180 -13.09 5.50 15.36
C GLN A 180 -13.81 6.56 14.54
N SER A 181 -15.04 6.87 14.90
CA SER A 181 -15.81 7.91 14.23
C SER A 181 -15.87 9.17 15.09
N ALA A 182 -15.62 10.31 14.47
CA ALA A 182 -15.80 11.61 15.14
C ALA A 182 -17.26 11.89 15.52
N ALA A 183 -18.22 11.36 14.73
CA ALA A 183 -19.65 11.49 15.01
C ALA A 183 -20.14 10.56 16.15
N ALA A 184 -19.53 9.38 16.27
CA ALA A 184 -19.85 8.39 17.31
C ALA A 184 -18.54 7.79 17.86
N PRO A 185 -17.84 8.53 18.74
CA PRO A 185 -16.56 8.09 19.28
C PRO A 185 -16.65 6.80 20.10
N ILE A 186 -15.63 5.96 19.99
CA ILE A 186 -15.52 4.68 20.71
C ILE A 186 -15.66 4.86 22.23
N GLN A 187 -15.14 5.96 22.78
CA GLN A 187 -15.20 6.29 24.19
C GLN A 187 -16.57 6.79 24.66
N GLY A 188 -17.51 7.02 23.74
CA GLY A 188 -18.80 7.64 24.05
C GLY A 188 -18.69 9.16 24.27
N GLY A 189 -19.73 9.77 24.85
CA GLY A 189 -19.73 11.20 25.19
C GLY A 189 -20.29 12.13 24.10
N GLY A 190 -20.75 11.57 22.97
CA GLY A 190 -21.28 12.36 21.85
C GLY A 190 -20.23 12.70 20.80
N ALA A 191 -20.64 13.40 19.73
CA ALA A 191 -19.77 13.75 18.62
C ALA A 191 -18.63 14.71 19.04
N ILE A 192 -17.44 14.43 18.51
CA ILE A 192 -16.23 15.26 18.72
C ILE A 192 -15.85 15.86 17.38
N VAL A 193 -15.79 17.18 17.29
CA VAL A 193 -15.29 17.85 16.09
C VAL A 193 -13.76 17.75 16.07
N PRO A 194 -13.15 17.15 15.02
CA PRO A 194 -11.70 17.07 14.91
C PRO A 194 -11.04 18.45 14.83
N SER A 195 -10.04 18.68 15.64
CA SER A 195 -9.28 19.93 15.72
C SER A 195 -7.91 19.67 16.36
N ALA A 196 -7.04 20.67 16.36
CA ALA A 196 -5.75 20.59 17.03
C ALA A 196 -5.83 20.26 18.54
N THR A 197 -6.95 20.56 19.20
CA THR A 197 -7.14 20.28 20.63
C THR A 197 -7.81 18.95 20.92
N THR A 198 -8.54 18.39 19.95
CA THR A 198 -9.36 17.17 20.12
C THR A 198 -8.82 15.94 19.41
N ILE A 199 -7.89 16.11 18.47
CA ILE A 199 -7.36 14.99 17.66
C ILE A 199 -6.77 13.88 18.53
N GLU A 200 -6.03 14.20 19.57
CA GLU A 200 -5.43 13.21 20.46
C GLU A 200 -6.48 12.43 21.28
N SER A 201 -7.60 13.05 21.60
CA SER A 201 -8.72 12.38 22.29
C SER A 201 -9.41 11.33 21.41
N LEU A 202 -9.31 11.45 20.08
CA LEU A 202 -9.77 10.45 19.12
C LEU A 202 -8.70 9.37 18.87
N MET A 203 -7.44 9.74 18.85
CA MET A 203 -6.32 8.82 18.60
C MET A 203 -6.09 7.83 19.75
N LEU A 204 -6.17 8.31 21.00
CA LEU A 204 -5.84 7.49 22.18
C LEU A 204 -6.74 6.27 22.37
N PRO A 205 -8.08 6.34 22.28
CA PRO A 205 -8.94 5.16 22.40
C PRO A 205 -8.71 4.14 21.27
N THR A 206 -8.44 4.63 20.06
CA THR A 206 -8.10 3.77 18.93
C THR A 206 -6.81 3.02 19.19
N TRP A 207 -5.77 3.71 19.63
CA TRP A 207 -4.49 3.10 19.99
C TRP A 207 -4.65 2.00 21.07
N ILE A 208 -5.40 2.29 22.13
CA ILE A 208 -5.61 1.35 23.23
C ILE A 208 -6.33 0.09 22.74
N ARG A 209 -7.36 0.23 21.88
CA ARG A 209 -8.10 -0.92 21.35
C ARG A 209 -7.28 -1.78 20.39
N LEU A 210 -6.31 -1.19 19.69
CA LEU A 210 -5.45 -1.90 18.74
C LEU A 210 -4.24 -2.56 19.42
N THR A 211 -3.93 -2.19 20.65
CA THR A 211 -2.80 -2.75 21.37
C THR A 211 -3.18 -4.07 22.04
N ARG A 212 -2.45 -5.15 21.71
CA ARG A 212 -2.58 -6.48 22.30
C ARG A 212 -1.21 -6.98 22.75
N GLY A 213 -0.85 -6.71 23.99
CA GLY A 213 0.47 -7.07 24.49
C GLY A 213 1.58 -6.34 23.73
N ASN A 214 2.41 -7.10 23.02
CA ASN A 214 3.49 -6.54 22.20
C ASN A 214 3.01 -6.14 20.78
N ASP A 215 1.84 -6.59 20.37
CA ASP A 215 1.26 -6.21 19.07
C ASP A 215 0.60 -4.84 19.20
N MET A 216 1.18 -3.85 18.55
CA MET A 216 0.71 -2.48 18.55
C MET A 216 0.91 -1.86 17.17
N PRO A 217 0.17 -0.81 16.82
CA PRO A 217 0.42 -0.07 15.60
C PRO A 217 1.85 0.48 15.57
N ASP A 218 2.52 0.35 14.45
CA ASP A 218 3.88 0.86 14.23
C ASP A 218 3.93 1.97 13.19
N MET A 219 2.83 2.17 12.46
CA MET A 219 2.67 3.20 11.45
C MET A 219 1.28 3.81 11.50
N ILE A 220 1.22 5.13 11.43
CA ILE A 220 -0.02 5.89 11.28
C ILE A 220 0.09 6.72 10.02
N VAL A 221 -0.84 6.53 9.10
CA VAL A 221 -0.92 7.33 7.87
C VAL A 221 -2.18 8.19 7.94
N MET A 222 -2.03 9.48 7.75
CA MET A 222 -3.11 10.46 7.88
C MET A 222 -3.30 11.24 6.60
N SER A 223 -4.54 11.72 6.39
CA SER A 223 -4.83 12.78 5.45
C SER A 223 -4.17 14.10 5.91
N ASP A 224 -3.97 15.00 4.98
CA ASP A 224 -3.31 16.31 5.19
C ASP A 224 -4.01 17.16 6.25
N ASP A 225 -5.34 17.15 6.31
CA ASP A 225 -6.14 17.85 7.29
C ASP A 225 -5.92 17.30 8.71
N TYR A 226 -5.98 15.98 8.90
CA TYR A 226 -5.74 15.35 10.21
C TYR A 226 -4.27 15.44 10.64
N PHE A 227 -3.35 15.32 9.71
CA PHE A 227 -1.94 15.55 10.00
C PHE A 227 -1.69 17.00 10.46
N THR A 228 -2.33 17.98 9.83
CA THR A 228 -2.23 19.38 10.23
C THR A 228 -2.73 19.60 11.66
N PHE A 229 -3.89 18.99 12.04
CA PHE A 229 -4.38 19.08 13.40
C PHE A 229 -3.43 18.40 14.40
N TYR A 230 -2.88 17.26 14.03
CA TYR A 230 -1.91 16.57 14.88
C TYR A 230 -0.63 17.38 15.03
N GLU A 231 -0.10 17.93 13.96
CA GLU A 231 1.10 18.78 14.01
C GLU A 231 0.89 20.03 14.88
N GLN A 232 -0.27 20.65 14.78
CA GLN A 232 -0.63 21.81 15.61
C GLN A 232 -0.77 21.43 17.10
N SER A 233 -1.31 20.23 17.40
CA SER A 233 -1.40 19.73 18.79
C SER A 233 -0.03 19.56 19.44
N GLN A 234 1.00 19.22 18.66
CA GLN A 234 2.37 19.00 19.14
C GLN A 234 3.23 20.28 19.18
N THR A 235 2.69 21.44 18.82
CA THR A 235 3.48 22.70 18.72
C THR A 235 4.19 23.08 20.02
N SER A 236 3.60 22.79 21.18
CA SER A 236 4.21 23.04 22.48
C SER A 236 5.40 22.11 22.78
N LEU A 237 5.39 20.87 22.27
CA LEU A 237 6.42 19.87 22.48
C LEU A 237 7.59 20.04 21.50
N LYS A 238 7.35 20.53 20.29
CA LYS A 238 8.38 20.77 19.27
C LYS A 238 9.49 21.73 19.71
N ARG A 239 9.24 22.59 20.68
CA ARG A 239 10.27 23.52 21.21
C ARG A 239 11.39 22.80 21.97
N TYR A 240 11.21 21.55 22.34
CA TYR A 240 12.13 20.82 23.22
C TYR A 240 12.81 19.61 22.58
N ALA A 241 12.43 19.20 21.39
CA ALA A 241 13.04 18.05 20.72
C ALA A 241 13.15 18.27 19.20
N PRO A 242 14.23 18.89 18.72
CA PRO A 242 14.59 18.81 17.31
C PRO A 242 15.28 17.47 17.05
N GLU A 243 14.56 16.41 16.85
CA GLU A 243 15.10 15.21 16.23
C GLU A 243 14.89 15.32 14.71
N ASP A 244 15.96 15.75 14.05
CA ASP A 244 16.09 15.79 12.61
C ASP A 244 16.59 14.43 12.12
N ASP A 245 15.68 13.47 11.99
CA ASP A 245 15.94 12.19 11.34
C ASP A 245 15.27 12.16 9.95
N GLY A 246 15.54 13.19 9.18
CA GLY A 246 15.06 13.37 7.82
C GLY A 246 15.72 12.44 6.81
N GLN A 247 15.66 11.12 6.99
CA GLN A 247 16.01 10.20 5.91
C GLN A 247 14.91 10.19 4.85
N GLY A 248 15.19 10.79 3.72
CA GLY A 248 14.39 10.71 2.49
C GLY A 248 13.32 11.77 2.30
N GLY A 249 13.37 12.92 2.98
CA GLY A 249 12.55 14.09 2.68
C GLY A 249 11.07 14.01 3.08
N MET A 250 10.65 12.96 3.80
CA MET A 250 9.30 12.88 4.38
C MET A 250 9.31 13.43 5.79
N ILE A 251 8.35 14.30 6.11
CA ILE A 251 8.13 14.78 7.47
C ILE A 251 7.55 13.62 8.28
N ARG A 252 8.29 13.17 9.29
CA ARG A 252 7.91 12.09 10.19
C ARG A 252 7.76 12.62 11.60
N MET A 253 6.62 12.31 12.19
CA MET A 253 6.36 12.58 13.61
C MET A 253 6.14 11.26 14.32
N LYS A 254 6.26 11.22 15.62
CA LYS A 254 5.98 10.02 16.43
C LYS A 254 4.75 10.21 17.30
N TYR A 255 3.90 9.19 17.31
CA TYR A 255 2.84 9.04 18.29
C TYR A 255 3.07 7.76 19.08
N LYS A 256 3.49 7.86 20.33
CA LYS A 256 3.96 6.73 21.14
C LYS A 256 5.09 5.98 20.41
N THR A 257 4.86 4.71 20.01
CA THR A 257 5.83 3.87 19.28
C THR A 257 5.64 3.93 17.76
N ALA A 258 4.54 4.51 17.26
CA ALA A 258 4.26 4.58 15.84
C ALA A 258 4.83 5.83 15.19
N ASP A 259 5.31 5.66 13.97
CA ASP A 259 5.67 6.75 13.09
C ASP A 259 4.42 7.31 12.40
N VAL A 260 4.23 8.63 12.46
CA VAL A 260 3.09 9.32 11.84
C VAL A 260 3.56 9.97 10.55
N PHE A 261 2.86 9.66 9.46
CA PHE A 261 3.11 10.21 8.14
C PHE A 261 1.84 10.84 7.57
N PHE A 262 2.00 11.86 6.74
CA PHE A 262 0.98 12.25 5.82
C PHE A 262 1.34 11.78 4.41
N ASP A 263 0.34 11.48 3.61
CA ASP A 263 0.53 11.13 2.21
C ASP A 263 -0.15 12.14 1.30
N SER A 264 0.67 12.85 0.54
CA SER A 264 0.21 13.88 -0.40
C SER A 264 -0.17 13.33 -1.78
N SER A 265 -0.16 12.01 -1.96
CA SER A 265 -0.52 11.38 -3.25
C SER A 265 -2.00 11.55 -3.63
N GLY A 266 -2.84 11.97 -2.67
CA GLY A 266 -4.28 12.13 -2.87
C GLY A 266 -5.06 10.82 -2.81
N GLY A 267 -4.42 9.70 -2.45
CA GLY A 267 -5.06 8.39 -2.31
C GLY A 267 -5.82 8.21 -1.00
N ILE A 268 -5.45 8.95 0.05
CA ILE A 268 -6.15 8.90 1.34
C ILE A 268 -7.34 9.86 1.29
N PRO A 269 -8.57 9.41 1.62
CA PRO A 269 -9.71 10.30 1.74
C PRO A 269 -9.48 11.37 2.82
N SER A 270 -10.06 12.57 2.64
CA SER A 270 -10.02 13.61 3.66
C SER A 270 -10.62 13.13 4.98
N GLN A 271 -10.12 13.62 6.09
CA GLN A 271 -10.56 13.26 7.45
C GLN A 271 -10.42 11.76 7.77
N HIS A 272 -9.39 11.12 7.23
CA HIS A 272 -9.05 9.72 7.53
C HIS A 272 -7.66 9.59 8.13
N ALA A 273 -7.54 8.63 9.05
CA ALA A 273 -6.27 8.21 9.62
C ALA A 273 -6.26 6.69 9.80
N TYR A 274 -5.25 6.03 9.28
CA TYR A 274 -5.08 4.58 9.37
C TYR A 274 -3.99 4.23 10.37
N PHE A 275 -4.36 3.46 11.38
CA PHE A 275 -3.44 2.91 12.39
C PHE A 275 -3.09 1.49 11.96
N LEU A 276 -1.86 1.28 11.55
CA LEU A 276 -1.41 0.05 10.93
C LEU A 276 -0.36 -0.66 11.77
N ASN A 277 -0.48 -1.96 11.87
CA ASN A 277 0.63 -2.82 12.23
C ASN A 277 1.18 -3.45 10.95
N THR A 278 2.29 -2.91 10.47
CA THR A 278 2.88 -3.32 9.19
C THR A 278 3.54 -4.70 9.23
N ASP A 279 3.60 -5.34 10.40
CA ASP A 279 4.01 -6.74 10.50
C ASP A 279 2.99 -7.73 9.95
N TYR A 280 1.72 -7.30 9.81
CA TYR A 280 0.62 -8.09 9.26
C TYR A 280 0.17 -7.61 7.88
N LEU A 281 0.84 -6.63 7.31
CA LEU A 281 0.58 -6.15 5.96
C LEU A 281 1.67 -6.60 5.01
N GLU A 282 1.30 -7.17 3.87
CA GLU A 282 2.22 -7.61 2.84
C GLU A 282 1.77 -7.13 1.47
N LEU A 283 2.74 -6.74 0.65
CA LEU A 283 2.54 -6.55 -0.77
C LEU A 283 3.07 -7.80 -1.47
N VAL A 284 2.20 -8.48 -2.21
CA VAL A 284 2.59 -9.71 -2.92
C VAL A 284 2.78 -9.41 -4.40
N ALA A 285 3.94 -9.75 -4.94
CA ALA A 285 4.26 -9.59 -6.35
C ALA A 285 4.55 -10.96 -7.00
N HIS A 286 4.15 -11.12 -8.26
CA HIS A 286 4.49 -12.32 -9.02
C HIS A 286 5.94 -12.24 -9.51
N ARG A 287 6.70 -13.35 -9.43
CA ARG A 287 8.13 -13.38 -9.78
C ARG A 287 8.39 -12.93 -11.21
N ASP A 288 7.64 -13.45 -12.16
CA ASP A 288 7.87 -13.20 -13.59
C ASP A 288 7.22 -11.92 -14.10
N ALA A 289 6.37 -11.26 -13.29
CA ALA A 289 5.65 -10.05 -13.66
C ALA A 289 5.97 -8.85 -12.76
N ASN A 290 7.02 -8.95 -11.93
CA ASN A 290 7.43 -7.85 -11.07
C ASN A 290 8.27 -6.84 -11.84
N MET A 291 7.65 -5.75 -12.29
CA MET A 291 8.28 -4.66 -13.05
C MET A 291 9.05 -5.16 -14.28
N THR A 292 8.49 -6.11 -15.01
CA THR A 292 9.07 -6.66 -16.24
C THR A 292 8.57 -5.92 -17.47
N MET A 293 9.40 -5.88 -18.50
CA MET A 293 8.99 -5.36 -19.80
C MET A 293 8.28 -6.47 -20.58
N MET A 294 7.09 -6.20 -21.09
CA MET A 294 6.39 -7.10 -22.00
C MET A 294 6.98 -7.01 -23.39
N ASP A 295 6.75 -8.06 -24.20
CA ASP A 295 7.15 -8.08 -25.59
C ASP A 295 6.50 -6.93 -26.38
N GLU A 296 7.23 -6.43 -27.37
CA GLU A 296 6.80 -5.30 -28.21
C GLU A 296 5.59 -5.70 -29.06
N LEU A 297 4.48 -4.99 -28.92
CA LEU A 297 3.33 -5.14 -29.80
C LEU A 297 3.58 -4.31 -31.08
N ARG A 298 3.68 -4.98 -32.21
CA ARG A 298 3.78 -4.36 -33.54
C ARG A 298 2.38 -4.28 -34.16
N SER A 299 1.95 -3.09 -34.50
CA SER A 299 0.75 -2.85 -35.31
C SER A 299 1.14 -2.69 -36.77
#